data_6cd15f22a31adeb9acef378b5dec7d13
#
_entry.id   6cd15f22a31adeb9acef378b5dec7d13
#
_cell.length_a   1.000
_cell.length_b   1.000
_cell.length_c   1.000
_cell.angle_alpha   90.00
_cell.angle_beta   90.00
_cell.angle_gamma   90.00
#
_symmetry.space_group_name_H-M   'P 1'
#
loop_
_entity.id
_entity.type
_entity.pdbx_description
1 polymer ?
#
loop_
_entity_poly.entity_id
_entity_poly.type
_entity_poly.pdbx_seq_one_letter_code
_entity_poly.pdbx_strand_id
1 'polypeptide(L)'
;METNKQNNLLELFYQQYLKEKPNQIFLKSLKNLNNEFTWKETYLNILKLSQELNLFIENKDRCLLISENRPEWMITDLSIMLAKGITVPAYKTYVERDYEYLIDDCNPSIIIVSDHLQYNKIKNIIKSKPFIKKILSFEEIKDTTDVI
;
A
#
# COMPACT_ATOMS: atom_id res chain seq x y z
N MET A 1 20.75 28.33 -16.89
CA MET A 1 19.63 28.08 -15.97
C MET A 1 19.41 26.59 -15.94
N GLU A 2 19.95 25.88 -14.93
CA GLU A 2 19.63 24.48 -14.72
C GLU A 2 18.16 24.41 -14.30
N THR A 3 17.34 23.81 -15.12
CA THR A 3 15.97 23.49 -14.74
C THR A 3 16.03 22.51 -13.56
N ASN A 4 15.62 22.99 -12.40
CA ASN A 4 15.44 22.17 -11.21
C ASN A 4 14.43 21.05 -11.56
N LYS A 5 14.96 19.90 -12.00
CA LYS A 5 14.15 18.72 -12.27
C LYS A 5 13.59 18.28 -10.93
N GLN A 6 12.31 18.56 -10.68
CA GLN A 6 11.64 18.10 -9.46
C GLN A 6 11.61 16.56 -9.53
N ASN A 7 12.50 15.93 -8.80
CA ASN A 7 12.53 14.50 -8.66
C ASN A 7 11.30 14.07 -7.84
N ASN A 8 10.52 13.13 -8.35
CA ASN A 8 9.45 12.53 -7.57
C ASN A 8 10.02 11.54 -6.54
N LEU A 9 9.19 11.11 -5.58
CA LEU A 9 9.62 10.21 -4.49
C LEU A 9 10.21 8.88 -5.00
N LEU A 10 9.64 8.30 -6.06
CA LEU A 10 10.15 7.07 -6.68
C LEU A 10 11.55 7.26 -7.27
N GLU A 11 11.78 8.39 -7.93
CA GLU A 11 13.09 8.71 -8.50
C GLU A 11 14.13 8.90 -7.39
N LEU A 12 13.78 9.62 -6.32
CA LEU A 12 14.64 9.79 -5.15
C LEU A 12 14.97 8.45 -4.48
N PHE A 13 13.98 7.58 -4.29
CA PHE A 13 14.20 6.23 -3.76
C PHE A 13 15.15 5.43 -4.64
N TYR A 14 14.93 5.42 -5.96
CA TYR A 14 15.75 4.67 -6.89
C TYR A 14 17.19 5.19 -6.96
N GLN A 15 17.37 6.51 -6.98
CA GLN A 15 18.69 7.13 -6.92
C GLN A 15 19.46 6.78 -5.64
N GLN A 16 18.77 6.71 -4.51
CA GLN A 16 19.36 6.30 -3.26
C GLN A 16 19.69 4.81 -3.28
N TYR A 17 18.77 3.96 -3.75
CA TYR A 17 19.00 2.52 -3.92
C TYR A 17 20.28 2.20 -4.71
N LEU A 18 20.56 2.94 -5.79
CA LEU A 18 21.76 2.75 -6.60
C LEU A 18 23.07 3.09 -5.87
N LYS A 19 23.01 3.91 -4.81
CA LYS A 19 24.17 4.31 -4.01
C LYS A 19 24.43 3.39 -2.82
N GLU A 20 23.41 2.69 -2.36
CA GLU A 20 23.46 1.89 -1.14
C GLU A 20 23.93 0.46 -1.42
N LYS A 21 24.43 -0.19 -0.37
CA LYS A 21 24.80 -1.62 -0.45
C LYS A 21 23.50 -2.47 -0.48
N PRO A 22 23.34 -3.34 -1.49
CA PRO A 22 22.07 -4.08 -1.69
C PRO A 22 21.60 -4.87 -0.47
N ASN A 23 22.52 -5.42 0.30
CA ASN A 23 22.23 -6.26 1.47
C ASN A 23 22.19 -5.48 2.80
N GLN A 24 22.30 -4.16 2.77
CA GLN A 24 22.14 -3.33 3.96
C GLN A 24 20.65 -3.22 4.30
N ILE A 25 20.32 -3.32 5.60
CA ILE A 25 18.97 -3.13 6.09
C ILE A 25 18.50 -1.69 5.79
N PHE A 26 17.34 -1.57 5.18
CA PHE A 26 16.69 -0.30 4.88
C PHE A 26 15.45 -0.07 5.74
N LEU A 27 14.58 -1.08 5.85
CA LEU A 27 13.36 -1.00 6.64
C LEU A 27 13.39 -2.03 7.77
N LYS A 28 12.97 -1.63 8.96
CA LYS A 28 12.89 -2.51 10.11
C LYS A 28 11.66 -2.19 10.95
N SER A 29 10.95 -3.24 11.37
CA SER A 29 9.84 -3.11 12.31
C SER A 29 10.36 -2.93 13.73
N LEU A 30 9.80 -1.97 14.45
CA LEU A 30 10.07 -1.80 15.89
C LEU A 30 9.33 -2.81 16.75
N LYS A 31 8.21 -3.36 16.24
CA LYS A 31 7.38 -4.33 16.98
C LYS A 31 7.84 -5.77 16.80
N ASN A 32 8.28 -6.10 15.59
CA ASN A 32 8.79 -7.42 15.24
C ASN A 32 10.19 -7.27 14.65
N LEU A 33 11.20 -7.48 15.46
CA LEU A 33 12.60 -7.28 15.08
C LEU A 33 13.07 -8.19 13.95
N ASN A 34 12.36 -9.29 13.68
CA ASN A 34 12.62 -10.20 12.57
C ASN A 34 11.98 -9.72 11.24
N ASN A 35 11.12 -8.71 11.30
CA ASN A 35 10.52 -8.12 10.10
C ASN A 35 11.37 -6.94 9.64
N GLU A 36 12.38 -7.25 8.85
CA GLU A 36 13.31 -6.30 8.27
C GLU A 36 13.52 -6.59 6.79
N PHE A 37 13.81 -5.54 6.03
CA PHE A 37 14.04 -5.61 4.58
C PHE A 37 15.31 -4.87 4.23
N THR A 38 16.17 -5.51 3.45
CA THR A 38 17.32 -4.87 2.82
C THR A 38 16.88 -3.91 1.70
N TRP A 39 17.77 -3.06 1.23
CA TRP A 39 17.53 -2.22 0.05
C TRP A 39 17.06 -3.04 -1.15
N LYS A 40 17.76 -4.17 -1.41
CA LYS A 40 17.42 -5.08 -2.51
C LYS A 40 16.04 -5.71 -2.36
N GLU A 41 15.72 -6.24 -1.19
CA GLU A 41 14.41 -6.85 -0.92
C GLU A 41 13.29 -5.82 -1.03
N THR A 42 13.49 -4.61 -0.47
CA THR A 42 12.54 -3.52 -0.61
C THR A 42 12.28 -3.20 -2.08
N TYR A 43 13.32 -3.01 -2.87
CA TYR A 43 13.19 -2.72 -4.30
C TYR A 43 12.47 -3.83 -5.07
N LEU A 44 12.83 -5.09 -4.83
CA LEU A 44 12.18 -6.23 -5.48
C LEU A 44 10.71 -6.38 -5.09
N ASN A 45 10.37 -6.14 -3.83
CA ASN A 45 8.99 -6.18 -3.36
C ASN A 45 8.15 -5.05 -3.97
N ILE A 46 8.70 -3.84 -4.10
CA ILE A 46 8.05 -2.74 -4.80
C ILE A 46 7.75 -3.12 -6.25
N LEU A 47 8.70 -3.70 -6.96
CA LEU A 47 8.50 -4.13 -8.35
C LEU A 47 7.41 -5.20 -8.48
N LYS A 48 7.48 -6.25 -7.65
CA LYS A 48 6.50 -7.34 -7.67
C LYS A 48 5.10 -6.85 -7.38
N LEU A 49 4.93 -6.10 -6.28
CA LEU A 49 3.62 -5.59 -5.90
C LEU A 49 3.07 -4.61 -6.94
N SER A 50 3.90 -3.75 -7.53
CA SER A 50 3.45 -2.83 -8.57
C SER A 50 2.96 -3.57 -9.82
N GLN A 51 3.58 -4.70 -10.19
CA GLN A 51 3.12 -5.53 -11.31
C GLN A 51 1.74 -6.14 -11.03
N GLU A 52 1.52 -6.66 -9.83
CA GLU A 52 0.21 -7.18 -9.41
C GLU A 52 -0.85 -6.07 -9.37
N LEU A 53 -0.51 -4.91 -8.82
CA LEU A 53 -1.43 -3.77 -8.75
C LEU A 53 -1.85 -3.28 -10.15
N ASN A 54 -0.95 -3.31 -11.13
CA ASN A 54 -1.25 -2.91 -12.51
C ASN A 54 -2.36 -3.75 -13.18
N LEU A 55 -2.70 -4.92 -12.64
CA LEU A 55 -3.82 -5.73 -13.12
C LEU A 55 -5.18 -5.10 -12.75
N PHE A 56 -5.22 -4.22 -11.76
CA PHE A 56 -6.45 -3.67 -11.18
C PHE A 56 -6.50 -2.14 -11.18
N ILE A 57 -5.35 -1.47 -11.31
CA ILE A 57 -5.22 0.00 -11.24
C ILE A 57 -5.12 0.58 -12.64
N GLU A 58 -5.91 1.61 -12.89
CA GLU A 58 -5.74 2.54 -14.01
C GLU A 58 -4.99 3.80 -13.54
N ASN A 59 -4.54 4.62 -14.50
CA ASN A 59 -3.80 5.84 -14.19
C ASN A 59 -4.60 6.76 -13.26
N LYS A 60 -4.03 7.10 -12.11
CA LYS A 60 -4.62 7.92 -11.04
C LYS A 60 -5.77 7.28 -10.26
N ASP A 61 -5.99 5.97 -10.38
CA ASP A 61 -6.89 5.27 -9.48
C ASP A 61 -6.41 5.42 -8.04
N ARG A 62 -7.37 5.57 -7.13
CA ARG A 62 -7.09 5.70 -5.71
C ARG A 62 -7.01 4.32 -5.07
N CYS A 63 -6.02 4.14 -4.21
CA CYS A 63 -5.78 2.93 -3.44
C CYS A 63 -5.84 3.29 -1.95
N LEU A 64 -6.85 2.81 -1.26
CA LEU A 64 -7.01 3.05 0.18
C LEU A 64 -6.08 2.11 0.95
N LEU A 65 -5.17 2.68 1.75
CA LEU A 65 -4.20 1.95 2.55
C LEU A 65 -4.48 2.12 4.04
N ILE A 66 -5.04 1.08 4.67
CA ILE A 66 -5.44 1.04 6.08
C ILE A 66 -4.40 0.24 6.87
N SER A 67 -3.46 0.93 7.47
CA SER A 67 -2.38 0.27 8.23
C SER A 67 -1.72 1.23 9.21
N GLU A 68 -1.08 0.65 10.22
CA GLU A 68 -0.07 1.33 11.02
C GLU A 68 1.24 1.50 10.24
N ASN A 69 2.15 2.30 10.81
CA ASN A 69 3.52 2.44 10.31
C ASN A 69 4.27 1.11 10.49
N ARG A 70 4.60 0.48 9.36
CA ARG A 70 5.36 -0.77 9.27
C ARG A 70 6.10 -0.82 7.93
N PRO A 71 7.13 -1.66 7.77
CA PRO A 71 7.87 -1.76 6.51
C PRO A 71 7.00 -1.95 5.27
N GLU A 72 5.99 -2.81 5.37
CA GLU A 72 5.07 -3.12 4.26
C GLU A 72 4.24 -1.90 3.83
N TRP A 73 3.97 -0.96 4.74
CA TRP A 73 3.28 0.28 4.42
C TRP A 73 4.08 1.10 3.38
N MET A 74 5.37 1.29 3.63
CA MET A 74 6.24 2.06 2.71
C MET A 74 6.43 1.33 1.38
N ILE A 75 6.63 0.01 1.41
CA ILE A 75 6.73 -0.82 0.20
C ILE A 75 5.45 -0.66 -0.64
N THR A 76 4.29 -0.71 0.00
CA THR A 76 2.98 -0.60 -0.67
C THR A 76 2.77 0.79 -1.26
N ASP A 77 3.08 1.85 -0.52
CA ASP A 77 2.96 3.23 -1.00
C ASP A 77 3.78 3.47 -2.27
N LEU A 78 5.05 3.07 -2.25
CA LEU A 78 5.93 3.16 -3.42
C LEU A 78 5.45 2.27 -4.58
N SER A 79 4.87 1.11 -4.27
CA SER A 79 4.31 0.20 -5.30
C SER A 79 3.07 0.78 -5.98
N ILE A 80 2.18 1.43 -5.23
CA ILE A 80 1.01 2.13 -5.76
C ILE A 80 1.46 3.27 -6.68
N MET A 81 2.43 4.07 -6.25
CA MET A 81 2.98 5.15 -7.07
C MET A 81 3.62 4.61 -8.36
N LEU A 82 4.36 3.50 -8.29
CA LEU A 82 4.98 2.88 -9.45
C LEU A 82 3.92 2.32 -10.42
N ALA A 83 2.80 1.81 -9.90
CA ALA A 83 1.64 1.39 -10.68
C ALA A 83 0.79 2.56 -11.19
N LYS A 84 1.22 3.82 -11.01
CA LYS A 84 0.52 5.05 -11.39
C LYS A 84 -0.79 5.30 -10.63
N GLY A 85 -1.00 4.65 -9.50
CA GLY A 85 -2.09 4.91 -8.57
C GLY A 85 -1.79 6.07 -7.63
N ILE A 86 -2.79 6.42 -6.84
CA ILE A 86 -2.72 7.44 -5.78
C ILE A 86 -3.01 6.77 -4.44
N THR A 87 -2.06 6.81 -3.53
CA THR A 87 -2.27 6.30 -2.17
C THR A 87 -3.16 7.23 -1.37
N VAL A 88 -4.21 6.69 -0.77
CA VAL A 88 -5.05 7.35 0.22
C VAL A 88 -4.81 6.66 1.56
N PRO A 89 -3.98 7.23 2.45
CA PRO A 89 -3.68 6.60 3.73
C PRO A 89 -4.84 6.80 4.71
N ALA A 90 -5.13 5.76 5.51
CA ALA A 90 -6.12 5.81 6.57
C ALA A 90 -5.56 5.21 7.86
N TYR A 91 -5.91 5.83 8.99
CA TYR A 91 -5.50 5.35 10.30
C TYR A 91 -6.30 4.11 10.72
N LYS A 92 -5.63 3.11 11.25
CA LYS A 92 -6.28 1.90 11.77
C LYS A 92 -7.17 2.14 13.00
N THR A 93 -7.09 3.32 13.60
CA THR A 93 -7.92 3.73 14.74
C THR A 93 -9.30 4.23 14.34
N TYR A 94 -9.54 4.43 13.03
CA TYR A 94 -10.85 4.81 12.52
C TYR A 94 -11.90 3.74 12.81
N VAL A 95 -13.15 4.18 13.02
CA VAL A 95 -14.32 3.31 13.15
C VAL A 95 -15.01 3.11 11.79
N GLU A 96 -15.96 2.17 11.71
CA GLU A 96 -16.67 1.84 10.46
C GLU A 96 -17.22 3.07 9.73
N ARG A 97 -17.85 4.01 10.44
CA ARG A 97 -18.41 5.23 9.87
C ARG A 97 -17.35 6.10 9.18
N ASP A 98 -16.15 6.19 9.76
CA ASP A 98 -15.08 6.99 9.18
C ASP A 98 -14.56 6.34 7.89
N TYR A 99 -14.47 5.00 7.87
CA TYR A 99 -14.09 4.25 6.67
C TYR A 99 -15.16 4.33 5.58
N GLU A 100 -16.44 4.25 5.93
CA GLU A 100 -17.54 4.40 4.97
C GLU A 100 -17.46 5.76 4.28
N TYR A 101 -17.34 6.84 5.07
CA TYR A 101 -17.15 8.18 4.53
C TYR A 101 -15.93 8.26 3.60
N LEU A 102 -14.78 7.75 4.03
CA LEU A 102 -13.54 7.82 3.25
C LEU A 102 -13.63 7.01 1.95
N ILE A 103 -14.25 5.82 1.98
CA ILE A 103 -14.48 4.98 0.80
C ILE A 103 -15.41 5.69 -0.19
N ASP A 104 -16.48 6.33 0.29
CA ASP A 104 -17.42 7.05 -0.57
C ASP A 104 -16.82 8.33 -1.16
N ASP A 105 -15.96 9.02 -0.41
CA ASP A 105 -15.29 10.24 -0.87
C ASP A 105 -14.22 9.93 -1.93
N CYS A 106 -13.36 8.94 -1.67
CA CYS A 106 -12.23 8.67 -2.56
C CYS A 106 -12.51 7.64 -3.66
N ASN A 107 -13.58 6.84 -3.58
CA ASN A 107 -13.94 5.78 -4.54
C ASN A 107 -12.72 4.92 -4.93
N PRO A 108 -12.10 4.18 -4.00
CA PRO A 108 -10.86 3.49 -4.27
C PRO A 108 -11.08 2.25 -5.15
N SER A 109 -10.23 2.03 -6.15
CA SER A 109 -10.24 0.80 -6.95
C SER A 109 -9.70 -0.39 -6.17
N ILE A 110 -8.78 -0.14 -5.23
CA ILE A 110 -8.17 -1.16 -4.37
C ILE A 110 -8.20 -0.67 -2.92
N ILE A 111 -8.46 -1.61 -2.00
CA ILE A 111 -8.25 -1.40 -0.57
C ILE A 111 -7.20 -2.37 -0.08
N ILE A 112 -6.22 -1.86 0.67
CA ILE A 112 -5.15 -2.65 1.28
C ILE A 112 -5.23 -2.47 2.78
N VAL A 113 -5.34 -3.58 3.52
CA VAL A 113 -5.45 -3.59 4.98
C VAL A 113 -4.23 -4.24 5.62
N SER A 114 -3.88 -3.84 6.85
CA SER A 114 -2.78 -4.47 7.57
C SER A 114 -3.08 -5.89 8.01
N ASP A 115 -4.32 -6.13 8.44
CA ASP A 115 -4.69 -7.35 9.14
C ASP A 115 -6.21 -7.62 9.09
N HIS A 116 -6.60 -8.77 9.64
CA HIS A 116 -7.98 -9.20 9.74
C HIS A 116 -8.88 -8.23 10.55
N LEU A 117 -8.34 -7.55 11.56
CA LEU A 117 -9.13 -6.59 12.36
C LEU A 117 -9.55 -5.39 11.52
N GLN A 118 -8.64 -4.88 10.67
CA GLN A 118 -8.98 -3.77 9.76
C GLN A 118 -9.95 -4.23 8.67
N TYR A 119 -9.77 -5.43 8.13
CA TYR A 119 -10.72 -6.01 7.18
C TYR A 119 -12.14 -6.10 7.77
N ASN A 120 -12.28 -6.57 9.00
CA ASN A 120 -13.59 -6.69 9.66
C ASN A 120 -14.36 -5.37 9.78
N LYS A 121 -13.65 -4.24 9.92
CA LYS A 121 -14.28 -2.92 9.98
C LYS A 121 -14.88 -2.47 8.65
N ILE A 122 -14.40 -3.00 7.53
CA ILE A 122 -14.83 -2.58 6.19
C ILE A 122 -15.65 -3.63 5.45
N LYS A 123 -15.62 -4.90 5.85
CA LYS A 123 -16.21 -6.02 5.10
C LYS A 123 -17.69 -5.87 4.75
N ASN A 124 -18.48 -5.20 5.59
CA ASN A 124 -19.89 -4.93 5.31
C ASN A 124 -20.05 -3.73 4.39
N ILE A 125 -19.23 -2.71 4.54
CA ILE A 125 -19.25 -1.49 3.72
C ILE A 125 -18.98 -1.82 2.26
N ILE A 126 -17.95 -2.63 2.00
CA ILE A 126 -17.48 -2.93 0.64
C ILE A 126 -18.47 -3.73 -0.20
N LYS A 127 -19.39 -4.49 0.42
CA LYS A 127 -20.41 -5.29 -0.28
C LYS A 127 -21.30 -4.46 -1.20
N SER A 128 -21.51 -3.20 -0.88
CA SER A 128 -22.33 -2.26 -1.65
C SER A 128 -21.53 -1.33 -2.58
N LYS A 129 -20.20 -1.56 -2.72
CA LYS A 129 -19.28 -0.65 -3.43
C LYS A 129 -18.66 -1.33 -4.66
N PRO A 130 -19.37 -1.37 -5.80
CA PRO A 130 -18.95 -2.12 -6.99
C PRO A 130 -17.69 -1.55 -7.68
N PHE A 131 -17.27 -0.36 -7.32
CA PHE A 131 -16.03 0.25 -7.83
C PHE A 131 -14.75 -0.35 -7.22
N ILE A 132 -14.86 -1.08 -6.10
CA ILE A 132 -13.72 -1.76 -5.47
C ILE A 132 -13.44 -3.04 -6.24
N LYS A 133 -12.33 -3.07 -6.96
CA LYS A 133 -11.92 -4.19 -7.83
C LYS A 133 -11.17 -5.28 -7.05
N LYS A 134 -10.45 -4.91 -5.98
CA LYS A 134 -9.61 -5.84 -5.22
C LYS A 134 -9.38 -5.39 -3.78
N ILE A 135 -9.28 -6.39 -2.88
CA ILE A 135 -8.83 -6.18 -1.50
C ILE A 135 -7.59 -7.03 -1.29
N LEU A 136 -6.57 -6.42 -0.68
CA LEU A 136 -5.31 -7.05 -0.33
C LEU A 136 -5.08 -6.91 1.19
N SER A 137 -4.33 -7.84 1.77
CA SER A 137 -3.95 -7.79 3.18
C SER A 137 -2.48 -8.14 3.34
N PHE A 138 -1.80 -7.50 4.31
CA PHE A 138 -0.43 -7.87 4.67
C PHE A 138 -0.38 -9.19 5.45
N GLU A 139 -1.42 -9.46 6.23
CA GLU A 139 -1.55 -10.68 7.02
C GLU A 139 -2.72 -11.53 6.49
N GLU A 140 -2.66 -12.83 6.75
CA GLU A 140 -3.71 -13.76 6.32
C GLU A 140 -5.07 -13.37 6.93
N ILE A 141 -6.09 -13.30 6.06
CA ILE A 141 -7.48 -13.10 6.48
C ILE A 141 -8.12 -14.47 6.62
N LYS A 142 -8.51 -14.83 7.85
CA LYS A 142 -9.02 -16.17 8.16
C LYS A 142 -10.46 -16.43 7.68
N ASP A 143 -11.24 -15.39 7.42
CA ASP A 143 -12.60 -15.49 6.88
C ASP A 143 -12.56 -15.41 5.35
N THR A 144 -12.52 -16.57 4.69
CA THR A 144 -12.35 -16.70 3.24
C THR A 144 -13.66 -16.61 2.44
N THR A 145 -14.80 -16.39 3.07
CA THR A 145 -16.09 -16.33 2.38
C THR A 145 -16.34 -15.06 1.58
N ASP A 146 -15.56 -14.01 1.79
CA ASP A 146 -15.79 -12.68 1.20
C ASP A 146 -14.60 -12.13 0.38
N VAL A 147 -13.57 -12.93 0.10
CA VAL A 147 -12.47 -12.53 -0.78
C VAL A 147 -12.82 -12.95 -2.21
N ILE A 148 -13.24 -11.99 -3.00
CA ILE A 148 -13.46 -12.16 -4.43
C ILE A 148 -12.14 -12.05 -5.18
#